data_997df0b5def1f9a1be1fd2db3b04a25e
#
_entry.id   997df0b5def1f9a1be1fd2db3b04a25e
#
_cell.length_a   1.000
_cell.length_b   1.000
_cell.length_c   1.000
_cell.angle_alpha   90.00
_cell.angle_beta   90.00
_cell.angle_gamma   90.00
#
_symmetry.space_group_name_H-M   'P 1'
#
loop_
_entity.id
_entity.type
_entity.pdbx_description
1 polymer ?
#
loop_
_entity_poly.entity_id
_entity_poly.type
_entity_poly.pdbx_seq_one_letter_code
_entity_poly.pdbx_strand_id
1 'polypeptide(L)'
;MTLSLEKQTFKPYIKPGDSPLYVNSNSNHPPGVIKNIPAGINKRLSTISSNKQMFENAAPLYQQELDRNGYNYKLSFDPPTKKKRCRNRQILWFNPSYSVNVKTHMGKKFLELLDKHFPPGHPLHHLLNRNTVKISYKCLSNMKRIWSRGTHFRLQLQN
;
A
#
# COMPACT_ATOMS: atom_id res chain seq x y z
N MET A 1 1.16 -11.08 17.16
CA MET A 1 2.50 -11.12 17.77
C MET A 1 2.39 -11.86 19.08
N THR A 2 3.21 -12.89 19.30
CA THR A 2 3.29 -13.61 20.58
C THR A 2 4.54 -13.16 21.30
N LEU A 3 4.42 -12.79 22.56
CA LEU A 3 5.52 -12.33 23.41
C LEU A 3 5.91 -13.44 24.39
N SER A 4 7.19 -13.79 24.46
CA SER A 4 7.74 -14.64 25.51
C SER A 4 8.44 -13.75 26.54
N LEU A 5 7.86 -13.64 27.73
CA LEU A 5 8.37 -12.77 28.79
C LEU A 5 9.71 -13.29 29.37
N GLU A 6 9.89 -14.60 29.43
CA GLU A 6 11.12 -15.21 29.97
C GLU A 6 12.35 -14.98 29.08
N LYS A 7 12.17 -14.91 27.75
CA LYS A 7 13.28 -14.75 26.79
C LYS A 7 13.32 -13.36 26.15
N GLN A 8 12.43 -12.46 26.53
CA GLN A 8 12.24 -11.13 25.89
C GLN A 8 12.19 -11.20 24.35
N THR A 9 11.65 -12.31 23.81
CA THR A 9 11.54 -12.54 22.37
C THR A 9 10.09 -12.44 21.93
N PHE A 10 9.88 -11.95 20.72
CA PHE A 10 8.56 -11.91 20.10
C PHE A 10 8.62 -12.54 18.71
N LYS A 11 7.53 -13.20 18.36
CA LYS A 11 7.35 -13.86 17.06
C LYS A 11 6.03 -13.47 16.42
N PRO A 12 5.92 -13.57 15.09
CA PRO A 12 4.66 -13.42 14.41
C PRO A 12 3.61 -14.39 14.93
N TYR A 13 2.41 -13.90 15.17
CA TYR A 13 1.28 -14.74 15.56
C TYR A 13 0.29 -14.84 14.39
N ILE A 14 -0.08 -16.06 14.09
CA ILE A 14 -1.15 -16.37 13.13
C ILE A 14 -2.17 -17.17 13.94
N LYS A 15 -3.44 -16.77 13.83
CA LYS A 15 -4.54 -17.49 14.47
C LYS A 15 -4.61 -18.90 13.89
N PRO A 16 -4.78 -19.95 14.72
CA PRO A 16 -4.98 -21.31 14.23
C PRO A 16 -6.15 -21.38 13.23
N GLY A 17 -5.91 -22.00 12.07
CA GLY A 17 -6.89 -22.10 10.99
C GLY A 17 -6.97 -20.90 10.05
N ASP A 18 -6.27 -19.79 10.34
CA ASP A 18 -6.20 -18.66 9.42
C ASP A 18 -4.95 -18.74 8.52
N SER A 19 -5.12 -18.28 7.28
CA SER A 19 -4.00 -18.01 6.36
C SER A 19 -3.97 -16.53 6.00
N PRO A 20 -2.77 -15.95 5.75
CA PRO A 20 -2.68 -14.58 5.27
C PRO A 20 -3.38 -14.43 3.92
N LEU A 21 -4.26 -13.43 3.78
CA LEU A 21 -4.94 -13.13 2.51
C LEU A 21 -4.30 -11.90 1.87
N TYR A 22 -3.85 -12.05 0.63
CA TYR A 22 -3.24 -10.99 -0.14
C TYR A 22 -3.99 -10.74 -1.45
N VAL A 23 -3.87 -9.51 -1.93
CA VAL A 23 -4.40 -9.13 -3.25
C VAL A 23 -3.58 -9.85 -4.32
N ASN A 24 -4.24 -10.44 -5.31
CA ASN A 24 -3.56 -11.10 -6.42
C ASN A 24 -2.74 -10.11 -7.25
N SER A 25 -1.57 -10.53 -7.76
CA SER A 25 -0.67 -9.70 -8.56
C SER A 25 -1.30 -9.16 -9.85
N ASN A 26 -2.30 -9.87 -10.40
CA ASN A 26 -3.04 -9.47 -11.60
C ASN A 26 -4.31 -8.66 -11.32
N SER A 27 -4.53 -8.25 -10.07
CA SER A 27 -5.72 -7.48 -9.71
C SER A 27 -5.69 -6.06 -10.26
N ASN A 28 -6.87 -5.45 -10.42
CA ASN A 28 -7.01 -4.08 -10.93
C ASN A 28 -6.61 -3.03 -9.87
N HIS A 29 -5.34 -3.07 -9.46
CA HIS A 29 -4.74 -2.08 -8.57
C HIS A 29 -3.60 -1.35 -9.29
N PRO A 30 -3.28 -0.10 -8.89
CA PRO A 30 -2.13 0.61 -9.42
C PRO A 30 -0.84 -0.22 -9.29
N PRO A 31 0.02 -0.29 -10.33
CA PRO A 31 1.23 -1.11 -10.32
C PRO A 31 2.14 -0.86 -9.11
N GLY A 32 2.20 0.39 -8.63
CA GLY A 32 2.94 0.75 -7.43
C GLY A 32 2.41 0.08 -6.16
N VAL A 33 1.09 -0.13 -6.05
CA VAL A 33 0.48 -0.85 -4.92
C VAL A 33 0.87 -2.31 -4.98
N ILE A 34 0.66 -2.97 -6.13
CA ILE A 34 1.00 -4.39 -6.34
C ILE A 34 2.48 -4.64 -6.04
N LYS A 35 3.38 -3.84 -6.60
CA LYS A 35 4.82 -3.96 -6.39
C LYS A 35 5.24 -3.83 -4.91
N ASN A 36 4.53 -3.00 -4.14
CA ASN A 36 4.88 -2.72 -2.74
C ASN A 36 4.28 -3.75 -1.75
N ILE A 37 3.34 -4.60 -2.14
CA ILE A 37 2.73 -5.60 -1.26
C ILE A 37 3.79 -6.56 -0.70
N PRO A 38 4.61 -7.27 -1.50
CA PRO A 38 5.60 -8.21 -0.97
C PRO A 38 6.64 -7.53 -0.07
N ALA A 39 7.15 -6.38 -0.50
CA ALA A 39 8.10 -5.59 0.29
C ALA A 39 7.52 -5.13 1.63
N GLY A 40 6.25 -4.74 1.64
CA GLY A 40 5.51 -4.37 2.85
C GLY A 40 5.35 -5.56 3.82
N ILE A 41 5.04 -6.75 3.30
CA ILE A 41 4.94 -8.00 4.06
C ILE A 41 6.31 -8.34 4.67
N ASN A 42 7.37 -8.33 3.84
CA ASN A 42 8.74 -8.60 4.30
C ASN A 42 9.16 -7.68 5.44
N LYS A 43 8.94 -6.38 5.26
CA LYS A 43 9.24 -5.38 6.28
C LYS A 43 8.44 -5.58 7.57
N ARG A 44 7.13 -5.86 7.44
CA ARG A 44 6.28 -6.14 8.60
C ARG A 44 6.75 -7.39 9.34
N LEU A 45 6.99 -8.48 8.62
CA LEU A 45 7.45 -9.75 9.19
C LEU A 45 8.79 -9.58 9.91
N SER A 46 9.75 -8.88 9.30
CA SER A 46 11.04 -8.55 9.93
C SER A 46 10.87 -7.68 11.17
N THR A 47 9.92 -6.74 11.18
CA THR A 47 9.68 -5.86 12.33
C THR A 47 9.04 -6.59 13.52
N ILE A 48 8.19 -7.60 13.26
CA ILE A 48 7.50 -8.39 14.30
C ILE A 48 8.21 -9.69 14.65
N SER A 49 9.43 -9.88 14.19
CA SER A 49 10.32 -10.97 14.54
C SER A 49 11.52 -10.41 15.31
N SER A 50 11.78 -10.89 16.53
CA SER A 50 12.88 -10.38 17.36
C SER A 50 14.25 -10.75 16.81
N ASN A 51 14.37 -11.86 16.09
CA ASN A 51 15.61 -12.34 15.47
C ASN A 51 15.33 -13.08 14.14
N LYS A 52 16.42 -13.37 13.44
CA LYS A 52 16.39 -14.07 12.14
C LYS A 52 15.70 -15.43 12.23
N GLN A 53 15.95 -16.20 13.27
CA GLN A 53 15.37 -17.52 13.44
C GLN A 53 13.83 -17.47 13.60
N MET A 54 13.30 -16.48 14.32
CA MET A 54 11.85 -16.29 14.46
C MET A 54 11.21 -15.86 13.13
N PHE A 55 11.94 -15.09 12.32
CA PHE A 55 11.52 -14.75 10.98
C PHE A 55 11.48 -16.00 10.08
N GLU A 56 12.55 -16.78 10.04
CA GLU A 56 12.67 -17.98 9.20
C GLU A 56 11.62 -19.04 9.55
N ASN A 57 11.23 -19.16 10.81
CA ASN A 57 10.16 -20.06 11.23
C ASN A 57 8.78 -19.61 10.75
N ALA A 58 8.55 -18.32 10.58
CA ALA A 58 7.26 -17.79 10.13
C ALA A 58 7.20 -17.57 8.60
N ALA A 59 8.34 -17.28 7.97
CA ALA A 59 8.44 -16.93 6.56
C ALA A 59 7.80 -17.92 5.57
N PRO A 60 7.89 -19.27 5.76
CA PRO A 60 7.36 -20.23 4.79
C PRO A 60 5.86 -20.05 4.51
N LEU A 61 5.06 -19.80 5.53
CA LEU A 61 3.63 -19.60 5.35
C LEU A 61 3.30 -18.34 4.54
N TYR A 62 4.00 -17.24 4.83
CA TYR A 62 3.83 -15.97 4.10
C TYR A 62 4.37 -16.06 2.68
N GLN A 63 5.46 -16.82 2.46
CA GLN A 63 6.01 -17.08 1.15
C GLN A 63 5.04 -17.87 0.28
N GLN A 64 4.46 -18.94 0.82
CA GLN A 64 3.49 -19.77 0.12
C GLN A 64 2.27 -18.95 -0.35
N GLU A 65 1.78 -18.02 0.48
CA GLU A 65 0.66 -17.17 0.10
C GLU A 65 1.05 -16.09 -0.93
N LEU A 66 2.28 -15.59 -0.90
CA LEU A 66 2.79 -14.71 -1.96
C LEU A 66 2.88 -15.46 -3.30
N ASP A 67 3.45 -16.66 -3.30
CA ASP A 67 3.60 -17.48 -4.50
C ASP A 67 2.23 -17.86 -5.09
N ARG A 68 1.26 -18.24 -4.23
CA ARG A 68 -0.14 -18.52 -4.63
C ARG A 68 -0.83 -17.33 -5.29
N ASN A 69 -0.50 -16.12 -4.86
CA ASN A 69 -1.04 -14.88 -5.42
C ASN A 69 -0.22 -14.33 -6.61
N GLY A 70 0.76 -15.08 -7.11
CA GLY A 70 1.52 -14.76 -8.31
C GLY A 70 2.61 -13.71 -8.11
N TYR A 71 3.13 -13.55 -6.89
CA TYR A 71 4.26 -12.66 -6.63
C TYR A 71 5.59 -13.38 -6.76
N ASN A 72 6.46 -12.89 -7.64
CA ASN A 72 7.85 -13.36 -7.74
C ASN A 72 8.76 -12.57 -6.79
N TYR A 73 8.65 -12.86 -5.47
CA TYR A 73 9.41 -12.17 -4.43
C TYR A 73 9.84 -13.16 -3.36
N LYS A 74 11.10 -13.11 -2.95
CA LYS A 74 11.61 -13.94 -1.84
C LYS A 74 11.73 -13.12 -0.57
N LEU A 75 11.11 -13.60 0.49
CA LEU A 75 11.19 -13.00 1.82
C LEU A 75 12.61 -13.16 2.39
N SER A 76 13.13 -12.09 2.98
CA SER A 76 14.44 -12.07 3.62
C SER A 76 14.39 -11.24 4.90
N PHE A 77 15.12 -11.65 5.93
CA PHE A 77 15.15 -10.90 7.18
C PHE A 77 15.90 -9.58 7.00
N ASP A 78 15.21 -8.46 7.21
CA ASP A 78 15.75 -7.11 7.20
C ASP A 78 15.44 -6.43 8.55
N PRO A 79 16.43 -6.34 9.45
CA PRO A 79 16.21 -5.77 10.78
C PRO A 79 15.77 -4.32 10.68
N PRO A 80 14.77 -3.89 11.48
CA PRO A 80 14.19 -2.56 11.38
C PRO A 80 15.21 -1.48 11.76
N THR A 81 15.63 -0.70 10.78
CA THR A 81 16.44 0.52 11.03
C THR A 81 15.52 1.65 11.50
N LYS A 82 15.80 2.21 12.69
CA LYS A 82 15.08 3.38 13.23
C LYS A 82 15.43 4.62 12.43
N LYS A 83 14.78 4.84 11.28
CA LYS A 83 14.90 6.11 10.57
C LYS A 83 13.99 7.15 11.22
N LYS A 84 14.56 8.24 11.76
CA LYS A 84 13.79 9.42 12.18
C LYS A 84 13.04 9.97 10.96
N ARG A 85 11.72 9.94 10.96
CA ARG A 85 10.90 10.58 9.93
C ARG A 85 10.80 12.07 10.25
N CYS A 86 11.49 12.90 9.51
CA CYS A 86 11.19 14.34 9.47
C CYS A 86 9.87 14.56 8.72
N ARG A 87 8.82 14.96 9.45
CA ARG A 87 7.49 15.28 8.89
C ARG A 87 7.31 16.79 8.69
N ASN A 88 8.15 17.44 7.92
CA ASN A 88 8.04 18.91 7.74
C ASN A 88 7.73 19.34 6.31
N ARG A 89 6.97 18.55 5.54
CA ARG A 89 6.57 18.98 4.19
C ARG A 89 5.05 19.03 4.10
N GLN A 90 4.50 20.18 3.73
CA GLN A 90 3.14 20.29 3.25
C GLN A 90 3.08 19.60 1.88
N ILE A 91 2.44 18.45 1.81
CA ILE A 91 2.29 17.69 0.58
C ILE A 91 0.84 17.80 0.14
N LEU A 92 0.64 18.32 -1.07
CA LEU A 92 -0.65 18.31 -1.75
C LEU A 92 -0.79 17.03 -2.55
N TRP A 93 -1.86 16.27 -2.29
CA TRP A 93 -2.13 15.01 -2.97
C TRP A 93 -3.15 15.18 -4.08
N PHE A 94 -2.77 14.83 -5.30
CA PHE A 94 -3.68 14.64 -6.42
C PHE A 94 -4.00 13.15 -6.55
N ASN A 95 -5.29 12.77 -6.36
CA ASN A 95 -5.74 11.39 -6.27
C ASN A 95 -6.67 11.01 -7.43
N PRO A 96 -6.18 10.84 -8.66
CA PRO A 96 -7.01 10.39 -9.77
C PRO A 96 -7.42 8.92 -9.60
N SER A 97 -8.57 8.57 -10.18
CA SER A 97 -9.01 7.18 -10.24
C SER A 97 -8.11 6.36 -11.16
N TYR A 98 -7.82 5.12 -10.76
CA TYR A 98 -7.06 4.16 -11.55
C TYR A 98 -7.97 3.10 -12.16
N SER A 99 -7.72 2.75 -13.42
CA SER A 99 -8.28 1.58 -14.09
C SER A 99 -7.23 0.94 -14.98
N VAL A 100 -7.11 -0.38 -14.94
CA VAL A 100 -6.16 -1.12 -15.78
C VAL A 100 -6.52 -1.02 -17.27
N ASN A 101 -7.82 -0.86 -17.56
CA ASN A 101 -8.34 -0.78 -18.93
C ASN A 101 -8.13 0.60 -19.57
N VAL A 102 -7.76 1.59 -18.77
CA VAL A 102 -7.57 2.98 -19.26
C VAL A 102 -6.10 3.36 -19.09
N LYS A 103 -5.34 3.23 -20.17
CA LYS A 103 -3.94 3.65 -20.23
C LYS A 103 -3.87 5.18 -20.36
N THR A 104 -3.85 5.89 -19.24
CA THR A 104 -3.69 7.35 -19.23
C THR A 104 -2.36 7.75 -18.62
N HIS A 105 -1.70 8.74 -19.22
CA HIS A 105 -0.55 9.41 -18.64
C HIS A 105 -0.96 10.63 -17.81
N MET A 106 -2.14 10.58 -17.18
CA MET A 106 -2.75 11.70 -16.46
C MET A 106 -1.80 12.32 -15.42
N GLY A 107 -1.12 11.49 -14.65
CA GLY A 107 -0.17 11.96 -13.66
C GLY A 107 1.00 12.73 -14.28
N LYS A 108 1.57 12.23 -15.37
CA LYS A 108 2.65 12.91 -16.10
C LYS A 108 2.18 14.24 -16.67
N LYS A 109 1.05 14.23 -17.37
CA LYS A 109 0.46 15.46 -17.93
C LYS A 109 0.12 16.50 -16.87
N PHE A 110 -0.39 16.06 -15.72
CA PHE A 110 -0.67 16.95 -14.61
C PHE A 110 0.60 17.65 -14.06
N LEU A 111 1.71 16.92 -13.91
CA LEU A 111 2.97 17.51 -13.49
C LEU A 111 3.56 18.46 -14.55
N GLU A 112 3.42 18.15 -15.83
CA GLU A 112 3.81 19.02 -16.94
C GLU A 112 3.02 20.34 -16.93
N LEU A 113 1.70 20.27 -16.66
CA LEU A 113 0.86 21.45 -16.51
C LEU A 113 1.26 22.29 -15.29
N LEU A 114 1.61 21.66 -14.17
CA LEU A 114 2.13 22.38 -13.01
C LEU A 114 3.40 23.19 -13.35
N ASP A 115 4.37 22.58 -14.00
CA ASP A 115 5.60 23.26 -14.39
C ASP A 115 5.34 24.40 -15.37
N LYS A 116 4.40 24.22 -16.30
CA LYS A 116 4.02 25.24 -17.28
C LYS A 116 3.33 26.45 -16.64
N HIS A 117 2.38 26.21 -15.73
CA HIS A 117 1.56 27.29 -15.16
C HIS A 117 2.13 27.89 -13.88
N PHE A 118 3.02 27.19 -13.18
CA PHE A 118 3.66 27.64 -11.95
C PHE A 118 5.20 27.53 -12.04
N PRO A 119 5.83 28.28 -12.98
CA PRO A 119 7.28 28.27 -13.13
C PRO A 119 7.98 28.84 -11.89
N PRO A 120 9.31 28.69 -11.74
CA PRO A 120 10.07 29.14 -10.57
C PRO A 120 9.87 30.60 -10.15
N GLY A 121 9.47 31.50 -11.05
CA GLY A 121 9.15 32.91 -10.74
C GLY A 121 7.69 33.15 -10.31
N HIS A 122 6.83 32.17 -10.31
CA HIS A 122 5.42 32.35 -9.97
C HIS A 122 5.20 32.42 -8.45
N PRO A 123 4.35 33.34 -7.91
CA PRO A 123 4.11 33.49 -6.47
C PRO A 123 3.69 32.20 -5.75
N LEU A 124 2.94 31.31 -6.43
CA LEU A 124 2.48 30.05 -5.88
C LEU A 124 3.44 28.87 -6.12
N HIS A 125 4.61 29.08 -6.74
CA HIS A 125 5.57 28.01 -7.02
C HIS A 125 6.02 27.28 -5.75
N HIS A 126 6.12 27.96 -4.61
CA HIS A 126 6.50 27.34 -3.34
C HIS A 126 5.48 26.30 -2.84
N LEU A 127 4.20 26.44 -3.22
CA LEU A 127 3.12 25.51 -2.88
C LEU A 127 2.87 24.49 -4.00
N LEU A 128 2.98 24.91 -5.26
CA LEU A 128 2.58 24.13 -6.44
C LEU A 128 3.79 23.80 -7.31
N ASN A 129 4.56 22.81 -6.91
CA ASN A 129 5.70 22.29 -7.66
C ASN A 129 5.82 20.76 -7.51
N ARG A 130 6.70 20.11 -8.25
CA ARG A 130 6.91 18.65 -8.20
C ARG A 130 7.38 18.12 -6.85
N ASN A 131 7.92 18.96 -5.98
CA ASN A 131 8.36 18.54 -4.65
C ASN A 131 7.23 18.51 -3.64
N THR A 132 6.29 19.44 -3.76
CA THR A 132 5.13 19.60 -2.87
C THR A 132 3.90 18.86 -3.36
N VAL A 133 3.69 18.73 -4.67
CA VAL A 133 2.57 17.99 -5.25
C VAL A 133 2.97 16.55 -5.53
N LYS A 134 2.18 15.62 -5.02
CA LYS A 134 2.37 14.18 -5.22
C LYS A 134 1.11 13.57 -5.81
N ILE A 135 1.31 12.54 -6.63
CA ILE A 135 0.23 11.82 -7.27
C ILE A 135 0.06 10.47 -6.59
N SER A 136 -1.16 10.18 -6.19
CA SER A 136 -1.54 8.87 -5.66
C SER A 136 -2.81 8.42 -6.34
N TYR A 137 -2.77 7.32 -7.06
CA TYR A 137 -3.94 6.76 -7.67
C TYR A 137 -4.80 6.04 -6.64
N LYS A 138 -6.12 6.25 -6.70
CA LYS A 138 -7.07 5.49 -5.90
C LYS A 138 -7.79 4.45 -6.75
N CYS A 139 -8.01 3.27 -6.19
CA CYS A 139 -8.83 2.26 -6.83
C CYS A 139 -10.28 2.72 -6.95
N LEU A 140 -10.96 2.28 -7.99
CA LEU A 140 -12.40 2.42 -8.13
C LEU A 140 -13.10 1.76 -6.94
N SER A 141 -14.35 2.17 -6.69
CA SER A 141 -15.15 1.64 -5.57
C SER A 141 -15.17 0.11 -5.59
N ASN A 142 -14.81 -0.51 -4.47
CA ASN A 142 -14.88 -1.95 -4.32
C ASN A 142 -16.35 -2.43 -4.23
N MET A 143 -16.58 -3.73 -4.40
CA MET A 143 -17.91 -4.35 -4.39
C MET A 143 -18.73 -3.98 -3.13
N LYS A 144 -18.09 -3.87 -1.96
CA LYS A 144 -18.77 -3.48 -0.71
C LYS A 144 -19.42 -2.11 -0.83
N ARG A 145 -18.77 -1.14 -1.50
CA ARG A 145 -19.29 0.22 -1.67
C ARG A 145 -20.37 0.30 -2.73
N ILE A 146 -20.35 -0.60 -3.71
CA ILE A 146 -21.40 -0.74 -4.72
C ILE A 146 -22.65 -1.34 -4.06
N TRP A 147 -22.47 -2.38 -3.25
CA TRP A 147 -23.57 -3.03 -2.54
C TRP A 147 -24.25 -2.13 -1.51
N SER A 148 -23.50 -1.37 -0.73
CA SER A 148 -24.10 -0.43 0.25
C SER A 148 -24.89 0.69 -0.42
N ARG A 149 -24.56 1.10 -1.65
CA ARG A 149 -25.36 2.04 -2.43
C ARG A 149 -26.62 1.39 -3.02
N GLY A 150 -26.54 0.11 -3.42
CA GLY A 150 -27.70 -0.64 -3.95
C GLY A 150 -28.77 -0.93 -2.91
N THR A 151 -28.41 -1.12 -1.64
CA THR A 151 -29.37 -1.29 -0.55
C THR A 151 -30.11 -0.01 -0.19
N HIS A 152 -29.47 1.16 -0.33
CA HIS A 152 -30.16 2.45 -0.14
C HIS A 152 -31.19 2.73 -1.24
N PHE A 153 -30.96 2.28 -2.46
CA PHE A 153 -31.92 2.44 -3.57
C PHE A 153 -33.15 1.53 -3.42
N ARG A 154 -33.00 0.33 -2.84
CA ARG A 154 -34.13 -0.58 -2.59
C ARG A 154 -35.07 -0.08 -1.48
N LEU A 155 -34.57 0.62 -0.50
CA LEU A 155 -35.39 1.17 0.59
C LEU A 155 -36.23 2.41 0.16
N GLN A 156 -35.85 3.09 -0.93
CA GLN A 156 -36.62 4.21 -1.47
C GLN A 156 -37.73 3.81 -2.45
N LEU A 157 -37.78 2.55 -2.91
CA LEU A 157 -38.81 2.04 -3.81
C LEU A 157 -39.93 1.29 -3.07
N GLN A 158 -39.87 1.21 -1.74
CA GLN A 158 -40.90 0.55 -0.90
C GLN A 158 -41.72 1.52 -0.02
N ASN A 159 -41.63 2.83 -0.27
CA ASN A 159 -42.47 3.85 0.38
C ASN A 159 -43.34 4.56 -0.65
#